data_a5f8ecc245ed64926f899a4c0b4dba71
#
_entry.id   a5f8ecc245ed64926f899a4c0b4dba71
#
_cell.length_a   1.000
_cell.length_b   1.000
_cell.length_c   1.000
_cell.angle_alpha   90.00
_cell.angle_beta   90.00
_cell.angle_gamma   90.00
#
_symmetry.space_group_name_H-M   'P 1'
#
loop_
_entity.id
_entity.type
_entity.pdbx_description
1 polymer ?
#
loop_
_entity_poly.entity_id
_entity_poly.type
_entity_poly.pdbx_seq_one_letter_code
_entity_poly.pdbx_strand_id
1 'polypeptide(L)'
;EIPLRLVGSEMCIREDQLQDKIELKNVSFGYTKDKQALKNINLTIKKGEFIGIAGLSGAGKTTLADIIAGLFEPDCGEFLVDGKAQNKPLKIGYIPQEFCIINGSIKDNVSFGAPEADYNSVVDALKKAQLYDFIIENYKEGIDANPFVDSTGFSQGQKQRLAIARALYSNPDILILDEATSSLDLKTEDEICSVLNSLKGEKTIIAIAHRLSTIKSADRIVFMKNAE
;
A
#
# COMPACT_ATOMS: atom_id res chain seq x y z
N GLU A 1 -10.92 -17.85 14.40
CA GLU A 1 -11.28 -18.25 13.04
C GLU A 1 -11.35 -16.98 12.20
N ILE A 2 -10.44 -16.83 11.24
CA ILE A 2 -10.44 -15.74 10.26
C ILE A 2 -11.52 -16.11 9.24
N PRO A 3 -12.55 -15.32 9.02
CA PRO A 3 -13.52 -15.62 7.98
C PRO A 3 -12.85 -15.47 6.63
N LEU A 4 -12.56 -16.57 5.96
CA LEU A 4 -12.22 -16.65 4.56
C LEU A 4 -13.40 -16.12 3.73
N ARG A 5 -13.42 -14.82 3.46
CA ARG A 5 -14.29 -14.22 2.47
C ARG A 5 -13.54 -14.11 1.15
N LEU A 6 -13.22 -15.25 0.60
CA LEU A 6 -12.67 -15.33 -0.75
C LEU A 6 -13.42 -16.39 -1.55
N VAL A 7 -13.76 -15.94 -2.77
CA VAL A 7 -14.05 -16.71 -3.99
C VAL A 7 -15.49 -17.10 -4.26
N GLY A 8 -16.01 -16.50 -5.33
CA GLY A 8 -16.90 -17.14 -6.29
C GLY A 8 -18.36 -16.75 -6.25
N SER A 9 -18.64 -15.57 -6.75
CA SER A 9 -19.76 -15.31 -7.66
C SER A 9 -19.59 -13.91 -8.22
N GLU A 10 -19.84 -13.75 -9.51
CA GLU A 10 -19.89 -12.47 -10.21
C GLU A 10 -20.98 -11.57 -9.62
N MET A 11 -20.74 -11.03 -8.45
CA MET A 11 -21.42 -9.84 -8.00
C MET A 11 -20.49 -8.71 -8.37
N CYS A 12 -20.88 -7.87 -9.31
CA CYS A 12 -20.29 -6.56 -9.54
C CYS A 12 -20.33 -5.80 -8.21
N ILE A 13 -19.34 -6.03 -7.36
CA ILE A 13 -19.08 -5.18 -6.20
C ILE A 13 -18.63 -3.87 -6.84
N ARG A 14 -19.55 -2.92 -6.99
CA ARG A 14 -19.18 -1.55 -7.28
C ARG A 14 -18.37 -1.11 -6.08
N GLU A 15 -17.05 -1.14 -6.20
CA GLU A 15 -16.12 -0.52 -5.27
C GLU A 15 -16.48 0.97 -5.25
N ASP A 16 -16.75 1.51 -4.07
CA ASP A 16 -16.98 2.94 -3.95
C ASP A 16 -15.61 3.62 -4.11
N GLN A 17 -15.48 4.47 -5.12
CA GLN A 17 -14.27 5.28 -5.32
C GLN A 17 -14.25 6.39 -4.27
N LEU A 18 -13.10 6.61 -3.66
CA LEU A 18 -12.87 7.76 -2.79
C LEU A 18 -13.05 9.06 -3.58
N GLN A 19 -13.97 9.94 -3.13
CA GLN A 19 -14.25 11.22 -3.80
C GLN A 19 -13.65 12.41 -3.05
N ASP A 20 -13.73 12.43 -1.72
CA ASP A 20 -13.32 13.57 -0.88
C ASP A 20 -12.31 13.15 0.20
N LYS A 21 -12.71 12.28 1.12
CA LYS A 21 -11.89 11.95 2.29
C LYS A 21 -12.29 10.65 2.98
N ILE A 22 -11.36 10.13 3.77
CA ILE A 22 -11.65 9.13 4.81
C ILE A 22 -11.52 9.76 6.18
N GLU A 23 -12.37 9.33 7.11
CA GLU A 23 -12.41 9.85 8.49
C GLU A 23 -12.51 8.69 9.48
N LEU A 24 -11.62 8.69 10.46
CA LEU A 24 -11.73 7.87 11.66
C LEU A 24 -12.21 8.79 12.80
N LYS A 25 -13.29 8.41 13.48
CA LYS A 25 -13.87 9.18 14.60
C LYS A 25 -13.92 8.33 15.86
N ASN A 26 -13.11 8.68 16.84
CA ASN A 26 -13.01 7.97 18.14
C ASN A 26 -12.76 6.47 17.97
N VAL A 27 -11.99 6.07 16.95
CA VAL A 27 -11.73 4.67 16.64
C VAL A 27 -10.82 4.05 17.70
N SER A 28 -11.27 2.93 18.26
CA SER A 28 -10.50 2.09 19.17
C SER A 28 -10.52 0.65 18.70
N PHE A 29 -9.41 -0.06 18.91
CA PHE A 29 -9.28 -1.47 18.51
C PHE A 29 -8.29 -2.21 19.40
N GLY A 30 -8.57 -3.47 19.70
CA GLY A 30 -7.69 -4.37 20.42
C GLY A 30 -7.68 -5.78 19.85
N TYR A 31 -6.51 -6.40 19.70
CA TYR A 31 -6.40 -7.81 19.30
C TYR A 31 -6.93 -8.77 20.37
N THR A 32 -6.96 -8.33 21.62
CA THR A 32 -7.53 -9.04 22.77
C THR A 32 -8.22 -8.04 23.69
N LYS A 33 -9.13 -8.51 24.54
CA LYS A 33 -9.88 -7.66 25.48
C LYS A 33 -8.98 -6.83 26.42
N ASP A 34 -7.78 -7.33 26.70
CA ASP A 34 -6.86 -6.69 27.65
C ASP A 34 -5.79 -5.82 26.99
N LYS A 35 -5.63 -5.88 25.66
CA LYS A 35 -4.58 -5.15 24.94
C LYS A 35 -5.15 -4.32 23.80
N GLN A 36 -5.43 -3.05 24.10
CA GLN A 36 -5.78 -2.07 23.08
C GLN A 36 -4.55 -1.70 22.24
N ALA A 37 -4.71 -1.78 20.91
CA ALA A 37 -3.71 -1.38 19.93
C ALA A 37 -3.96 0.03 19.38
N LEU A 38 -5.22 0.50 19.43
CA LEU A 38 -5.63 1.86 19.10
C LEU A 38 -6.62 2.38 20.12
N LYS A 39 -6.52 3.67 20.49
CA LYS A 39 -7.40 4.34 21.48
C LYS A 39 -7.84 5.71 20.95
N ASN A 40 -9.15 5.87 20.80
CA ASN A 40 -9.77 7.17 20.44
C ASN A 40 -9.11 7.88 19.25
N ILE A 41 -8.69 7.14 18.23
CA ILE A 41 -8.06 7.71 17.04
C ILE A 41 -9.06 8.60 16.32
N ASN A 42 -8.65 9.85 16.08
CA ASN A 42 -9.36 10.82 15.26
C ASN A 42 -8.43 11.27 14.14
N LEU A 43 -8.72 10.86 12.91
CA LEU A 43 -7.88 11.12 11.76
C LEU A 43 -8.74 11.36 10.51
N THR A 44 -8.47 12.44 9.80
CA THR A 44 -9.07 12.71 8.49
C THR A 44 -7.97 12.74 7.45
N ILE A 45 -8.14 12.01 6.35
CA ILE A 45 -7.21 11.96 5.22
C ILE A 45 -7.98 12.37 3.97
N LYS A 46 -7.51 13.40 3.27
CA LYS A 46 -8.14 13.88 2.04
C LYS A 46 -7.72 13.05 0.84
N LYS A 47 -8.58 12.95 -0.15
CA LYS A 47 -8.22 12.36 -1.45
C LYS A 47 -6.99 13.07 -2.02
N GLY A 48 -6.02 12.26 -2.51
CA GLY A 48 -4.77 12.78 -3.08
C GLY A 48 -3.75 13.28 -2.04
N GLU A 49 -4.09 13.26 -0.73
CA GLU A 49 -3.15 13.64 0.33
C GLU A 49 -2.07 12.56 0.51
N PHE A 50 -0.83 12.98 0.68
CA PHE A 50 0.25 12.11 1.14
C PHE A 50 0.48 12.33 2.64
N ILE A 51 0.13 11.34 3.46
CA ILE A 51 0.41 11.38 4.90
C ILE A 51 1.51 10.40 5.29
N GLY A 52 2.39 10.86 6.19
CA GLY A 52 3.36 10.02 6.88
C GLY A 52 2.86 9.66 8.27
N ILE A 53 2.95 8.38 8.65
CA ILE A 53 2.65 7.93 10.02
C ILE A 53 3.97 7.55 10.68
N ALA A 54 4.35 8.29 11.73
CA ALA A 54 5.55 8.08 12.52
C ALA A 54 5.19 7.68 13.96
N GLY A 55 6.12 7.05 14.66
CA GLY A 55 5.95 6.66 16.06
C GLY A 55 6.84 5.47 16.44
N LEU A 56 6.94 5.21 17.73
CA LEU A 56 7.73 4.09 18.23
C LEU A 56 7.18 2.73 17.77
N SER A 57 8.03 1.70 17.81
CA SER A 57 7.56 0.32 17.58
C SER A 57 6.47 -0.02 18.60
N GLY A 58 5.40 -0.68 18.14
CA GLY A 58 4.26 -1.02 18.98
C GLY A 58 3.29 0.15 19.25
N ALA A 59 3.46 1.32 18.64
CA ALA A 59 2.54 2.46 18.81
C ALA A 59 1.18 2.30 18.10
N GLY A 60 0.96 1.20 17.35
CA GLY A 60 -0.30 0.95 16.64
C GLY A 60 -0.33 1.36 15.18
N LYS A 61 0.81 1.76 14.57
CA LYS A 61 0.88 2.27 13.19
C LYS A 61 0.35 1.27 12.15
N THR A 62 0.86 0.04 12.15
CA THR A 62 0.40 -1.05 11.27
C THR A 62 -1.07 -1.37 11.51
N THR A 63 -1.50 -1.42 12.79
CA THR A 63 -2.92 -1.65 13.13
C THR A 63 -3.83 -0.54 12.57
N LEU A 64 -3.38 0.72 12.59
CA LEU A 64 -4.12 1.82 11.96
C LEU A 64 -4.23 1.65 10.45
N ALA A 65 -3.12 1.26 9.78
CA ALA A 65 -3.13 0.96 8.36
C ALA A 65 -4.05 -0.22 8.02
N ASP A 66 -4.05 -1.27 8.83
CA ASP A 66 -4.89 -2.46 8.66
C ASP A 66 -6.39 -2.13 8.79
N ILE A 67 -6.76 -1.25 9.74
CA ILE A 67 -8.15 -0.75 9.83
C ILE A 67 -8.52 0.07 8.60
N ILE A 68 -7.65 0.97 8.16
CA ILE A 68 -7.89 1.75 6.93
C ILE A 68 -8.00 0.81 5.71
N ALA A 69 -7.18 -0.25 5.68
CA ALA A 69 -7.24 -1.28 4.64
C ALA A 69 -8.51 -2.16 4.71
N GLY A 70 -9.30 -2.05 5.77
CA GLY A 70 -10.49 -2.88 5.99
C GLY A 70 -10.19 -4.32 6.37
N LEU A 71 -8.96 -4.61 6.83
CA LEU A 71 -8.57 -5.93 7.32
C LEU A 71 -9.15 -6.21 8.71
N PHE A 72 -9.36 -5.17 9.51
CA PHE A 72 -10.00 -5.23 10.81
C PHE A 72 -11.13 -4.20 10.92
N GLU A 73 -12.19 -4.56 11.64
CA GLU A 73 -13.26 -3.64 12.02
C GLU A 73 -12.92 -3.02 13.40
N PRO A 74 -13.14 -1.71 13.61
CA PRO A 74 -12.96 -1.09 14.92
C PRO A 74 -13.90 -1.69 15.97
N ASP A 75 -13.42 -1.84 17.21
CA ASP A 75 -14.27 -2.22 18.34
C ASP A 75 -15.24 -1.09 18.74
N CYS A 76 -14.77 0.16 18.58
CA CYS A 76 -15.54 1.37 18.89
C CYS A 76 -15.18 2.48 17.90
N GLY A 77 -16.08 3.46 17.75
CA GLY A 77 -15.92 4.59 16.87
C GLY A 77 -16.50 4.33 15.48
N GLU A 78 -16.19 5.23 14.56
CA GLU A 78 -16.71 5.19 13.19
C GLU A 78 -15.57 5.33 12.18
N PHE A 79 -15.61 4.50 11.14
CA PHE A 79 -14.79 4.67 9.94
C PHE A 79 -15.71 5.10 8.79
N LEU A 80 -15.49 6.32 8.30
CA LEU A 80 -16.32 6.96 7.29
C LEU A 80 -15.53 7.18 6.00
N VAL A 81 -16.19 6.94 4.87
CA VAL A 81 -15.70 7.27 3.54
C VAL A 81 -16.67 8.27 2.93
N ASP A 82 -16.17 9.47 2.60
CA ASP A 82 -16.98 10.57 2.07
C ASP A 82 -18.21 10.88 2.96
N GLY A 83 -17.99 10.84 4.28
CA GLY A 83 -19.01 11.11 5.30
C GLY A 83 -20.03 10.00 5.53
N LYS A 84 -19.89 8.84 4.90
CA LYS A 84 -20.79 7.69 5.07
C LYS A 84 -20.04 6.54 5.74
N ALA A 85 -20.74 5.77 6.58
CA ALA A 85 -20.17 4.54 7.13
C ALA A 85 -19.70 3.63 6.00
N GLN A 86 -18.50 3.09 6.14
CA GLN A 86 -17.92 2.21 5.13
C GLN A 86 -18.68 0.88 5.08
N ASN A 87 -19.45 0.68 4.03
CA ASN A 87 -20.21 -0.56 3.79
C ASN A 87 -19.63 -1.40 2.64
N LYS A 88 -18.60 -0.90 1.96
CA LYS A 88 -17.95 -1.55 0.83
C LYS A 88 -16.44 -1.40 0.91
N PRO A 89 -15.67 -2.39 0.42
CA PRO A 89 -14.22 -2.28 0.41
C PRO A 89 -13.76 -1.11 -0.47
N LEU A 90 -12.79 -0.35 0.03
CA LEU A 90 -12.05 0.63 -0.75
C LEU A 90 -11.04 -0.09 -1.66
N LYS A 91 -10.73 0.54 -2.77
CA LYS A 91 -9.70 0.05 -3.68
C LYS A 91 -8.32 0.47 -3.17
N ILE A 92 -7.64 -0.44 -2.48
CA ILE A 92 -6.39 -0.19 -1.78
C ILE A 92 -5.26 -1.04 -2.37
N GLY A 93 -4.13 -0.38 -2.67
CA GLY A 93 -2.86 -1.02 -2.93
C GLY A 93 -2.05 -1.08 -1.63
N TYR A 94 -1.80 -2.27 -1.11
CA TYR A 94 -1.04 -2.46 0.13
C TYR A 94 0.36 -3.00 -0.17
N ILE A 95 1.38 -2.31 0.33
CA ILE A 95 2.78 -2.71 0.21
C ILE A 95 3.30 -3.05 1.60
N PRO A 96 3.43 -4.34 1.93
CA PRO A 96 3.89 -4.78 3.25
C PRO A 96 5.39 -4.54 3.43
N GLN A 97 5.85 -4.61 4.67
CA GLN A 97 7.26 -4.53 5.04
C GLN A 97 8.10 -5.61 4.36
N GLU A 98 7.60 -6.85 4.34
CA GLU A 98 8.22 -7.96 3.62
C GLU A 98 7.43 -8.29 2.37
N PHE A 99 8.10 -8.18 1.23
CA PHE A 99 7.52 -8.41 -0.07
C PHE A 99 8.07 -9.69 -0.70
N CYS A 100 7.18 -10.58 -1.10
CA CYS A 100 7.52 -11.82 -1.77
C CYS A 100 7.39 -11.69 -3.30
N ILE A 101 8.45 -12.05 -4.02
CA ILE A 101 8.43 -12.23 -5.47
C ILE A 101 8.11 -13.70 -5.74
N ILE A 102 7.10 -13.97 -6.55
CA ILE A 102 6.75 -15.32 -6.97
C ILE A 102 7.69 -15.81 -8.09
N ASN A 103 7.89 -17.12 -8.15
CA ASN A 103 8.61 -17.72 -9.27
C ASN A 103 7.71 -17.73 -10.53
N GLY A 104 7.90 -16.74 -11.36
CA GLY A 104 7.13 -16.47 -12.58
C GLY A 104 7.68 -15.27 -13.30
N SER A 105 7.03 -14.86 -14.38
CA SER A 105 7.45 -13.66 -15.13
C SER A 105 7.27 -12.39 -14.31
N ILE A 106 7.88 -11.29 -14.76
CA ILE A 106 7.66 -9.95 -14.19
C ILE A 106 6.18 -9.58 -14.33
N LYS A 107 5.58 -9.90 -15.46
CA LYS A 107 4.13 -9.73 -15.70
C LYS A 107 3.30 -10.45 -14.63
N ASP A 108 3.59 -11.72 -14.35
CA ASP A 108 2.87 -12.52 -13.34
C ASP A 108 3.04 -11.93 -11.94
N ASN A 109 4.21 -11.37 -11.66
CA ASN A 109 4.49 -10.70 -10.40
C ASN A 109 3.70 -9.40 -10.23
N VAL A 110 3.54 -8.61 -11.29
CA VAL A 110 2.75 -7.35 -11.24
C VAL A 110 1.26 -7.65 -11.17
N SER A 111 0.76 -8.56 -12.01
CA SER A 111 -0.66 -8.93 -12.07
C SER A 111 -1.08 -9.96 -11.03
N PHE A 112 -0.26 -10.20 -10.02
CA PHE A 112 -0.49 -11.23 -9.01
C PHE A 112 -1.89 -11.18 -8.41
N GLY A 113 -2.61 -12.30 -8.50
CA GLY A 113 -4.00 -12.41 -8.04
C GLY A 113 -5.05 -12.06 -9.09
N ALA A 114 -4.68 -11.52 -10.25
CA ALA A 114 -5.61 -11.32 -11.35
C ALA A 114 -5.82 -12.63 -12.13
N PRO A 115 -7.06 -12.94 -12.58
CA PRO A 115 -7.34 -14.13 -13.39
C PRO A 115 -6.58 -14.14 -14.72
N GLU A 116 -6.49 -12.97 -15.35
CA GLU A 116 -5.73 -12.72 -16.57
C GLU A 116 -4.97 -11.40 -16.42
N ALA A 117 -3.70 -11.42 -16.86
CA ALA A 117 -2.87 -10.22 -16.85
C ALA A 117 -3.18 -9.32 -18.05
N ASP A 118 -3.70 -8.10 -17.79
CA ASP A 118 -3.79 -7.10 -18.85
C ASP A 118 -2.41 -6.47 -19.09
N TYR A 119 -1.89 -6.65 -20.30
CA TYR A 119 -0.57 -6.19 -20.70
C TYR A 119 -0.38 -4.68 -20.51
N ASN A 120 -1.38 -3.89 -20.90
CA ASN A 120 -1.29 -2.42 -20.83
C ASN A 120 -1.28 -1.93 -19.37
N SER A 121 -2.11 -2.53 -18.52
CA SER A 121 -2.14 -2.24 -17.09
C SER A 121 -0.82 -2.62 -16.39
N VAL A 122 -0.19 -3.73 -16.79
CA VAL A 122 1.14 -4.13 -16.28
C VAL A 122 2.19 -3.09 -16.67
N VAL A 123 2.22 -2.69 -17.95
CA VAL A 123 3.17 -1.69 -18.45
C VAL A 123 2.96 -0.33 -17.77
N ASP A 124 1.72 0.12 -17.60
CA ASP A 124 1.40 1.37 -16.90
C ASP A 124 1.87 1.34 -15.45
N ALA A 125 1.56 0.26 -14.72
CA ALA A 125 2.00 0.09 -13.34
C ALA A 125 3.52 0.09 -13.20
N LEU A 126 4.24 -0.59 -14.11
CA LEU A 126 5.71 -0.60 -14.13
C LEU A 126 6.30 0.78 -14.44
N LYS A 127 5.70 1.54 -15.36
CA LYS A 127 6.10 2.92 -15.66
C LYS A 127 5.90 3.84 -14.47
N LYS A 128 4.74 3.78 -13.81
CA LYS A 128 4.45 4.54 -12.60
C LYS A 128 5.40 4.19 -11.45
N ALA A 129 5.82 2.92 -11.34
CA ALA A 129 6.84 2.48 -10.40
C ALA A 129 8.28 2.77 -10.84
N GLN A 130 8.49 3.44 -11.99
CA GLN A 130 9.81 3.77 -12.57
C GLN A 130 10.71 2.52 -12.73
N LEU A 131 10.13 1.37 -13.05
CA LEU A 131 10.85 0.10 -13.22
C LEU A 131 10.85 -0.39 -14.66
N TYR A 132 9.95 0.13 -15.53
CA TYR A 132 9.75 -0.35 -16.88
C TYR A 132 11.01 -0.25 -17.75
N ASP A 133 11.66 0.92 -17.79
CA ASP A 133 12.83 1.14 -18.64
C ASP A 133 13.99 0.22 -18.24
N PHE A 134 14.22 0.05 -16.93
CA PHE A 134 15.19 -0.90 -16.43
C PHE A 134 14.91 -2.32 -16.91
N ILE A 135 13.65 -2.77 -16.93
CA ILE A 135 13.26 -4.11 -17.39
C ILE A 135 13.57 -4.25 -18.88
N ILE A 136 13.19 -3.29 -19.70
CA ILE A 136 13.41 -3.36 -21.17
C ILE A 136 14.90 -3.32 -21.54
N GLU A 137 15.70 -2.59 -20.79
CA GLU A 137 17.16 -2.50 -21.03
C GLU A 137 17.92 -3.76 -20.59
N ASN A 138 17.46 -4.45 -19.55
CA ASN A 138 18.22 -5.54 -18.92
C ASN A 138 17.67 -6.93 -19.20
N TYR A 139 16.41 -7.07 -19.63
CA TYR A 139 15.77 -8.36 -19.91
C TYR A 139 15.32 -8.43 -21.37
N LYS A 140 15.87 -9.39 -22.14
CA LYS A 140 15.53 -9.57 -23.56
C LYS A 140 14.05 -9.84 -23.82
N GLU A 141 13.41 -10.59 -22.92
CA GLU A 141 12.00 -10.96 -22.99
C GLU A 141 11.10 -9.87 -22.37
N GLY A 142 11.67 -8.75 -21.93
CA GLY A 142 10.94 -7.65 -21.31
C GLY A 142 10.16 -8.11 -20.08
N ILE A 143 8.86 -7.81 -20.04
CA ILE A 143 8.00 -8.15 -18.90
C ILE A 143 7.67 -9.64 -18.78
N ASP A 144 7.90 -10.43 -19.83
CA ASP A 144 7.73 -11.88 -19.81
C ASP A 144 8.96 -12.63 -19.25
N ALA A 145 10.08 -11.92 -19.00
CA ALA A 145 11.26 -12.48 -18.35
C ALA A 145 10.98 -12.95 -16.92
N ASN A 146 11.65 -14.03 -16.52
CA ASN A 146 11.60 -14.53 -15.14
C ASN A 146 12.84 -14.06 -14.37
N PRO A 147 12.72 -13.13 -13.42
CA PRO A 147 13.87 -12.56 -12.71
C PRO A 147 14.62 -13.53 -11.80
N PHE A 148 14.12 -14.75 -11.60
CA PHE A 148 14.82 -15.82 -10.86
C PHE A 148 15.70 -16.72 -11.73
N VAL A 149 15.44 -16.77 -13.05
CA VAL A 149 16.18 -17.62 -13.99
C VAL A 149 17.39 -16.84 -14.52
N ASP A 150 17.23 -15.57 -14.77
CA ASP A 150 18.30 -14.70 -15.21
C ASP A 150 19.20 -14.34 -14.02
N SER A 151 20.47 -14.66 -14.13
CA SER A 151 21.50 -14.66 -13.07
C SER A 151 21.75 -13.32 -12.36
N THR A 152 21.09 -12.23 -12.80
CA THR A 152 21.27 -10.89 -12.23
C THR A 152 20.30 -10.59 -11.09
N GLY A 153 19.12 -11.21 -11.04
CA GLY A 153 18.10 -10.96 -10.02
C GLY A 153 17.78 -9.47 -9.77
N PHE A 154 16.70 -9.19 -9.11
CA PHE A 154 16.39 -7.80 -8.72
C PHE A 154 17.16 -7.38 -7.46
N SER A 155 17.73 -6.16 -7.47
CA SER A 155 18.21 -5.49 -6.28
C SER A 155 17.04 -5.24 -5.31
N GLN A 156 17.34 -4.93 -4.06
CA GLN A 156 16.29 -4.66 -3.06
C GLN A 156 15.37 -3.51 -3.48
N GLY A 157 15.92 -2.45 -4.08
CA GLY A 157 15.12 -1.33 -4.59
C GLY A 157 14.26 -1.69 -5.80
N GLN A 158 14.76 -2.53 -6.69
CA GLN A 158 13.97 -3.04 -7.81
C GLN A 158 12.83 -3.94 -7.34
N LYS A 159 13.09 -4.79 -6.33
CA LYS A 159 12.06 -5.58 -5.67
C LYS A 159 10.98 -4.69 -5.06
N GLN A 160 11.37 -3.61 -4.41
CA GLN A 160 10.44 -2.66 -3.81
C GLN A 160 9.61 -1.92 -4.87
N ARG A 161 10.23 -1.49 -5.97
CA ARG A 161 9.50 -0.88 -7.10
C ARG A 161 8.55 -1.88 -7.77
N LEU A 162 8.91 -3.17 -7.82
CA LEU A 162 8.01 -4.22 -8.28
C LEU A 162 6.80 -4.38 -7.34
N ALA A 163 7.01 -4.28 -6.01
CA ALA A 163 5.92 -4.28 -5.03
C ALA A 163 4.96 -3.09 -5.23
N ILE A 164 5.53 -1.90 -5.50
CA ILE A 164 4.74 -0.71 -5.83
C ILE A 164 3.96 -0.93 -7.14
N ALA A 165 4.60 -1.47 -8.19
CA ALA A 165 3.92 -1.78 -9.45
C ALA A 165 2.77 -2.78 -9.24
N ARG A 166 2.97 -3.85 -8.46
CA ARG A 166 1.91 -4.80 -8.08
C ARG A 166 0.74 -4.11 -7.40
N ALA A 167 1.02 -3.23 -6.43
CA ALA A 167 -0.01 -2.48 -5.72
C ALA A 167 -0.77 -1.52 -6.65
N LEU A 168 -0.09 -0.92 -7.64
CA LEU A 168 -0.67 0.01 -8.61
C LEU A 168 -1.43 -0.67 -9.74
N TYR A 169 -1.21 -1.97 -9.99
CA TYR A 169 -1.83 -2.71 -11.09
C TYR A 169 -3.36 -2.63 -11.09
N SER A 170 -3.97 -2.75 -9.92
CA SER A 170 -5.43 -2.62 -9.76
C SER A 170 -5.93 -1.17 -9.84
N ASN A 171 -5.06 -0.20 -10.10
CA ASN A 171 -5.37 1.24 -10.08
C ASN A 171 -6.10 1.67 -8.80
N PRO A 172 -5.49 1.51 -7.62
CA PRO A 172 -6.13 1.82 -6.34
C PRO A 172 -6.33 3.33 -6.14
N ASP A 173 -7.30 3.71 -5.30
CA ASP A 173 -7.49 5.09 -4.84
C ASP A 173 -6.50 5.45 -3.72
N ILE A 174 -6.16 4.45 -2.90
CA ILE A 174 -5.30 4.59 -1.72
C ILE A 174 -4.12 3.63 -1.84
N LEU A 175 -2.92 4.13 -1.60
CA LEU A 175 -1.69 3.35 -1.53
C LEU A 175 -1.18 3.37 -0.08
N ILE A 176 -1.06 2.20 0.53
CA ILE A 176 -0.53 2.04 1.89
C ILE A 176 0.85 1.39 1.80
N LEU A 177 1.86 2.04 2.39
CA LEU A 177 3.20 1.51 2.53
C LEU A 177 3.49 1.24 4.01
N ASP A 178 3.67 -0.03 4.37
CA ASP A 178 4.03 -0.41 5.74
C ASP A 178 5.53 -0.70 5.82
N GLU A 179 6.29 0.28 6.35
CA GLU A 179 7.75 0.20 6.56
C GLU A 179 8.56 -0.23 5.33
N ALA A 180 8.04 0.01 4.15
CA ALA A 180 8.54 -0.48 2.87
C ALA A 180 9.98 -0.04 2.52
N THR A 181 10.59 0.89 3.26
CA THR A 181 11.95 1.41 3.00
C THR A 181 12.95 1.11 4.11
N SER A 182 12.56 0.37 5.14
CA SER A 182 13.35 0.18 6.36
C SER A 182 14.73 -0.49 6.13
N SER A 183 14.85 -1.35 5.13
CA SER A 183 16.05 -2.13 4.80
C SER A 183 16.86 -1.57 3.61
N LEU A 184 16.48 -0.41 3.06
CA LEU A 184 17.10 0.16 1.87
C LEU A 184 18.31 1.06 2.22
N ASP A 185 19.28 1.15 1.32
CA ASP A 185 20.31 2.18 1.34
C ASP A 185 19.73 3.54 0.93
N LEU A 186 20.45 4.63 1.24
CA LEU A 186 19.97 6.01 1.02
C LEU A 186 19.62 6.30 -0.44
N LYS A 187 20.42 5.82 -1.40
CA LYS A 187 20.17 6.07 -2.83
C LYS A 187 18.87 5.39 -3.29
N THR A 188 18.70 4.15 -2.90
CA THR A 188 17.50 3.37 -3.22
C THR A 188 16.25 3.95 -2.54
N GLU A 189 16.39 4.46 -1.32
CA GLU A 189 15.32 5.16 -0.62
C GLU A 189 14.90 6.43 -1.37
N ASP A 190 15.86 7.24 -1.86
CA ASP A 190 15.56 8.45 -2.65
C ASP A 190 14.82 8.09 -3.96
N GLU A 191 15.16 6.97 -4.61
CA GLU A 191 14.45 6.48 -5.79
C GLU A 191 12.98 6.14 -5.46
N ILE A 192 12.72 5.47 -4.34
CA ILE A 192 11.34 5.17 -3.89
C ILE A 192 10.59 6.45 -3.54
N CYS A 193 11.23 7.39 -2.85
CA CYS A 193 10.63 8.70 -2.55
C CYS A 193 10.27 9.45 -3.84
N SER A 194 11.09 9.36 -4.89
CA SER A 194 10.77 9.94 -6.20
C SER A 194 9.51 9.32 -6.81
N VAL A 195 9.37 7.99 -6.74
CA VAL A 195 8.15 7.29 -7.19
C VAL A 195 6.93 7.80 -6.42
N LEU A 196 6.99 7.85 -5.08
CA LEU A 196 5.87 8.32 -4.27
C LEU A 196 5.49 9.77 -4.58
N ASN A 197 6.49 10.63 -4.77
CA ASN A 197 6.27 12.02 -5.14
C ASN A 197 5.58 12.16 -6.50
N SER A 198 5.89 11.30 -7.46
CA SER A 198 5.23 11.32 -8.77
C SER A 198 3.75 10.88 -8.73
N LEU A 199 3.37 10.12 -7.71
CA LEU A 199 1.99 9.65 -7.48
C LEU A 199 1.16 10.62 -6.62
N LYS A 200 1.81 11.60 -5.98
CA LYS A 200 1.15 12.58 -5.11
C LYS A 200 0.11 13.40 -5.88
N GLY A 201 -1.07 13.56 -5.28
CA GLY A 201 -2.22 14.23 -5.92
C GLY A 201 -3.06 13.30 -6.80
N GLU A 202 -2.46 12.32 -7.48
CA GLU A 202 -3.20 11.27 -8.21
C GLU A 202 -3.73 10.20 -7.26
N LYS A 203 -2.90 9.79 -6.31
CA LYS A 203 -3.23 8.77 -5.31
C LYS A 203 -3.20 9.34 -3.90
N THR A 204 -4.08 8.83 -3.04
CA THR A 204 -3.96 9.06 -1.59
C THR A 204 -2.89 8.12 -1.06
N ILE A 205 -1.85 8.66 -0.41
CA ILE A 205 -0.70 7.87 0.04
C ILE A 205 -0.62 7.88 1.56
N ILE A 206 -0.51 6.71 2.15
CA ILE A 206 -0.33 6.51 3.59
C ILE A 206 0.99 5.75 3.78
N ALA A 207 2.04 6.42 4.26
CA ALA A 207 3.33 5.78 4.49
C ALA A 207 3.64 5.66 5.98
N ILE A 208 3.74 4.43 6.46
CA ILE A 208 4.28 4.13 7.78
C ILE A 208 5.80 4.06 7.63
N ALA A 209 6.51 4.94 8.33
CA ALA A 209 7.94 5.00 8.19
C ALA A 209 8.66 5.09 9.55
N HIS A 210 9.73 4.31 9.68
CA HIS A 210 10.74 4.48 10.74
C HIS A 210 11.77 5.56 10.38
N ARG A 211 11.96 5.82 9.08
CA ARG A 211 12.89 6.83 8.58
C ARG A 211 12.14 8.10 8.19
N LEU A 212 12.58 9.23 8.71
CA LEU A 212 11.99 10.53 8.39
C LEU A 212 12.17 10.93 6.93
N SER A 213 13.22 10.43 6.25
CA SER A 213 13.49 10.65 4.83
C SER A 213 12.31 10.22 3.96
N THR A 214 11.71 9.06 4.22
CA THR A 214 10.58 8.51 3.45
C THR A 214 9.32 9.39 3.51
N ILE A 215 9.09 10.02 4.68
CA ILE A 215 7.90 10.86 4.89
C ILE A 215 8.19 12.36 4.84
N LYS A 216 9.42 12.75 4.48
CA LYS A 216 9.83 14.16 4.37
C LYS A 216 9.00 14.95 3.37
N SER A 217 8.57 14.30 2.29
CA SER A 217 7.74 14.89 1.24
C SER A 217 6.24 14.76 1.49
N ALA A 218 5.83 14.14 2.60
CA ALA A 218 4.42 14.06 2.97
C ALA A 218 3.82 15.45 3.23
N ASP A 219 2.55 15.64 2.89
CA ASP A 219 1.82 16.89 3.16
C ASP A 219 1.62 17.09 4.65
N ARG A 220 1.53 15.98 5.38
CA ARG A 220 1.32 15.97 6.83
C ARG A 220 1.95 14.73 7.45
N ILE A 221 2.50 14.89 8.65
CA ILE A 221 3.01 13.79 9.46
C ILE A 221 2.11 13.62 10.69
N VAL A 222 1.62 12.40 10.88
CA VAL A 222 0.86 11.99 12.06
C VAL A 222 1.81 11.24 12.98
N PHE A 223 1.93 11.67 14.22
CA PHE A 223 2.79 11.01 15.19
C PHE A 223 1.94 10.21 16.18
N MET A 224 2.16 8.90 16.21
CA MET A 224 1.46 7.98 17.10
C MET A 224 2.31 7.67 18.34
N LYS A 225 1.68 7.76 19.52
CA LYS A 225 2.31 7.44 20.80
C LYS A 225 1.30 6.74 21.70
N ASN A 226 1.70 5.58 22.29
CA ASN A 226 0.87 4.83 23.24
C ASN A 226 -0.52 4.47 22.71
N ALA A 227 -0.61 4.08 21.44
CA ALA A 227 -1.87 3.72 20.77
C ALA A 227 -2.83 4.91 20.48
N GLU A 228 -2.34 6.15 20.59
CA GLU A 228 -3.07 7.43 20.34
C GLU A 228 -2.40 8.25 19.26
#